data_f3e18f04d161bb8f0785678a196aa23e
#
_entry.id   f3e18f04d161bb8f0785678a196aa23e
#
_cell.length_a   1.000
_cell.length_b   1.000
_cell.length_c   1.000
_cell.angle_alpha   90.00
_cell.angle_beta   90.00
_cell.angle_gamma   90.00
#
_symmetry.space_group_name_H-M   'P 1'
#
loop_
_entity.id
_entity.type
_entity.pdbx_description
1 polymer ?
#
loop_
_entity_poly.entity_id
_entity_poly.type
_entity_poly.pdbx_seq_one_letter_code
_entity_poly.pdbx_strand_id
1 'polypeptide(L)'
;MLFKWRNRKNDNLEKQLQFLYKSWFIDFIPFGKVIPLNWEKILLSDIANFINGYSYKGKELAESNIAMATIKNFSRNGTFNTDGYKEIIISEKVKPEHYLKDFDILVAHTDLTQNADIIGNAEMIFNKLNYQDIIFSMDLVKVIPKNKNISKFLLILLLKNANFKNHCLSYVNGTTVLHLSKKALQEYKVFLPKNLEVLNPLIDLISKIYKNFSILSKENEKLANLKNYLLPKLMNGEIDVEKVEL
;
A
#
# COMPACT_ATOMS: atom_id res chain seq x y z
N MET A 1 -14.90 1.74 19.49
CA MET A 1 -15.49 2.71 18.53
C MET A 1 -14.49 3.19 17.46
N LEU A 2 -13.26 3.61 17.82
CA LEU A 2 -12.19 4.07 16.89
C LEU A 2 -11.78 3.00 15.84
N PHE A 3 -11.68 1.73 16.23
CA PHE A 3 -11.34 0.62 15.32
C PHE A 3 -12.38 0.42 14.20
N LYS A 4 -13.67 0.53 14.52
CA LYS A 4 -14.76 0.44 13.54
C LYS A 4 -14.76 1.61 12.54
N TRP A 5 -14.32 2.78 12.98
CA TRP A 5 -14.29 3.98 12.14
C TRP A 5 -13.09 3.98 11.17
N ARG A 6 -11.93 3.47 11.62
CA ARG A 6 -10.71 3.26 10.81
C ARG A 6 -10.99 2.28 9.65
N ASN A 7 -11.67 1.17 9.93
CA ASN A 7 -12.04 0.20 8.90
C ASN A 7 -13.01 0.80 7.87
N ARG A 8 -14.03 1.55 8.29
CA ARG A 8 -14.98 2.21 7.38
C ARG A 8 -14.32 3.19 6.40
N LYS A 9 -13.30 3.94 6.83
CA LYS A 9 -12.58 4.88 5.95
C LYS A 9 -11.72 4.15 4.91
N ASN A 10 -11.04 3.10 5.33
CA ASN A 10 -10.26 2.27 4.42
C ASN A 10 -11.16 1.58 3.39
N ASP A 11 -12.29 1.01 3.82
CA ASP A 11 -13.28 0.40 2.92
C ASP A 11 -13.84 1.41 1.90
N ASN A 12 -14.00 2.66 2.30
CA ASN A 12 -14.47 3.71 1.39
C ASN A 12 -13.41 4.09 0.33
N LEU A 13 -12.13 4.18 0.75
CA LEU A 13 -11.03 4.42 -0.19
C LEU A 13 -10.93 3.29 -1.23
N GLU A 14 -10.98 2.05 -0.78
CA GLU A 14 -10.95 0.90 -1.68
C GLU A 14 -12.07 0.96 -2.72
N LYS A 15 -13.30 1.20 -2.27
CA LYS A 15 -14.45 1.33 -3.16
C LYS A 15 -14.32 2.47 -4.16
N GLN A 16 -13.77 3.61 -3.73
CA GLN A 16 -13.52 4.76 -4.61
C GLN A 16 -12.49 4.41 -5.69
N LEU A 17 -11.39 3.76 -5.32
CA LEU A 17 -10.34 3.36 -6.27
C LEU A 17 -10.87 2.31 -7.26
N GLN A 18 -11.62 1.31 -6.78
CA GLN A 18 -12.26 0.32 -7.64
C GLN A 18 -13.26 0.96 -8.61
N PHE A 19 -14.07 1.91 -8.14
CA PHE A 19 -15.00 2.66 -8.98
C PHE A 19 -14.25 3.47 -10.05
N LEU A 20 -13.18 4.18 -9.68
CA LEU A 20 -12.37 4.97 -10.61
C LEU A 20 -11.71 4.05 -11.66
N TYR A 21 -11.11 2.93 -11.22
CA TYR A 21 -10.54 1.97 -12.15
C TYR A 21 -11.58 1.44 -13.14
N LYS A 22 -12.74 1.00 -12.64
CA LYS A 22 -13.84 0.51 -13.48
C LYS A 22 -14.32 1.56 -14.45
N SER A 23 -14.57 2.78 -13.98
CA SER A 23 -15.07 3.89 -14.79
C SER A 23 -14.13 4.26 -15.95
N TRP A 24 -12.82 4.28 -15.71
CA TRP A 24 -11.85 4.75 -16.70
C TRP A 24 -11.30 3.63 -17.61
N PHE A 25 -11.10 2.42 -17.08
CA PHE A 25 -10.37 1.35 -17.76
C PHE A 25 -11.24 0.16 -18.18
N ILE A 26 -12.46 0.08 -17.69
CA ILE A 26 -13.42 -0.99 -18.05
C ILE A 26 -14.61 -0.43 -18.80
N ASP A 27 -15.28 0.56 -18.21
CA ASP A 27 -16.52 1.13 -18.77
C ASP A 27 -16.24 2.30 -19.72
N PHE A 28 -15.01 2.86 -19.72
CA PHE A 28 -14.58 4.00 -20.55
C PHE A 28 -15.54 5.20 -20.47
N ILE A 29 -16.13 5.47 -19.29
CA ILE A 29 -17.15 6.52 -19.10
C ILE A 29 -16.63 7.90 -19.56
N PRO A 30 -15.41 8.36 -19.23
CA PRO A 30 -14.90 9.65 -19.68
C PRO A 30 -14.71 9.75 -21.20
N PHE A 31 -14.74 8.61 -21.90
CA PHE A 31 -14.55 8.50 -23.34
C PHE A 31 -15.82 8.10 -24.09
N GLY A 32 -17.00 8.38 -23.48
CA GLY A 32 -18.28 8.08 -24.10
C GLY A 32 -18.63 6.60 -24.16
N LYS A 33 -18.04 5.77 -23.26
CA LYS A 33 -18.22 4.30 -23.19
C LYS A 33 -17.70 3.56 -24.43
N VAL A 34 -16.75 4.17 -25.15
CA VAL A 34 -16.12 3.57 -26.33
C VAL A 34 -14.62 3.43 -26.04
N ILE A 35 -14.05 2.30 -26.43
CA ILE A 35 -12.59 2.09 -26.31
C ILE A 35 -11.88 3.04 -27.27
N PRO A 36 -11.04 3.98 -26.79
CA PRO A 36 -10.36 4.91 -27.68
C PRO A 36 -9.32 4.20 -28.57
N LEU A 37 -9.24 4.59 -29.84
CA LEU A 37 -8.35 3.95 -30.83
C LEU A 37 -6.86 4.07 -30.52
N ASN A 38 -6.48 5.08 -29.71
CA ASN A 38 -5.09 5.35 -29.33
C ASN A 38 -4.64 4.68 -28.03
N TRP A 39 -5.43 3.72 -27.52
CA TRP A 39 -5.06 2.91 -26.38
C TRP A 39 -4.43 1.60 -26.83
N GLU A 40 -3.45 1.14 -26.08
CA GLU A 40 -2.73 -0.12 -26.36
C GLU A 40 -2.45 -0.93 -25.09
N LYS A 41 -2.26 -2.23 -25.28
CA LYS A 41 -1.82 -3.13 -24.20
C LYS A 41 -0.30 -3.10 -24.13
N ILE A 42 0.22 -2.70 -22.97
CA ILE A 42 1.64 -2.69 -22.67
C ILE A 42 1.92 -3.55 -21.45
N LEU A 43 3.15 -4.00 -21.28
CA LEU A 43 3.55 -4.75 -20.11
C LEU A 43 3.77 -3.79 -18.92
N LEU A 44 3.44 -4.25 -17.72
CA LEU A 44 3.75 -3.48 -16.50
C LEU A 44 5.26 -3.21 -16.38
N SER A 45 6.10 -4.14 -16.85
CA SER A 45 7.55 -3.97 -16.92
C SER A 45 8.01 -2.86 -17.88
N ASP A 46 7.16 -2.38 -18.78
CA ASP A 46 7.50 -1.24 -19.65
C ASP A 46 7.40 0.10 -18.92
N ILE A 47 6.57 0.15 -17.86
CA ILE A 47 6.27 1.38 -17.10
C ILE A 47 6.74 1.36 -15.64
N ALA A 48 7.14 0.20 -15.10
CA ALA A 48 7.54 0.04 -13.71
C ALA A 48 8.79 -0.82 -13.55
N ASN A 49 9.57 -0.54 -12.50
CA ASN A 49 10.63 -1.39 -12.00
C ASN A 49 10.21 -2.05 -10.70
N PHE A 50 10.78 -3.21 -10.41
CA PHE A 50 10.44 -4.05 -9.26
C PHE A 50 11.67 -4.28 -8.40
N ILE A 51 11.59 -3.91 -7.13
CA ILE A 51 12.68 -4.03 -6.15
C ILE A 51 12.26 -5.05 -5.11
N ASN A 52 13.07 -6.10 -4.93
CA ASN A 52 12.84 -7.07 -3.86
C ASN A 52 13.22 -6.47 -2.50
N GLY A 53 12.51 -6.86 -1.45
CA GLY A 53 12.81 -6.40 -0.11
C GLY A 53 14.02 -7.09 0.52
N TYR A 54 14.34 -6.64 1.71
CA TYR A 54 15.48 -7.10 2.50
C TYR A 54 15.28 -8.52 3.05
N SER A 55 16.25 -9.40 2.81
CA SER A 55 16.29 -10.75 3.40
C SER A 55 16.92 -10.69 4.79
N TYR A 56 16.09 -10.60 5.81
CA TYR A 56 16.52 -10.48 7.19
C TYR A 56 16.73 -11.83 7.87
N LYS A 57 17.49 -11.85 8.94
CA LYS A 57 17.64 -13.00 9.85
C LYS A 57 16.80 -12.78 11.11
N GLY A 58 16.25 -13.84 11.69
CA GLY A 58 15.43 -13.74 12.90
C GLY A 58 16.11 -13.01 14.07
N LYS A 59 17.44 -13.13 14.20
CA LYS A 59 18.23 -12.43 15.23
C LYS A 59 18.31 -10.89 15.06
N GLU A 60 17.95 -10.38 13.88
CA GLU A 60 17.93 -8.94 13.60
C GLU A 60 16.60 -8.30 14.08
N LEU A 61 15.58 -9.12 14.40
CA LEU A 61 14.32 -8.64 14.98
C LEU A 61 14.52 -8.34 16.48
N ALA A 62 14.69 -7.07 16.81
CA ALA A 62 14.85 -6.55 18.15
C ALA A 62 14.35 -5.10 18.21
N GLU A 63 14.11 -4.60 19.42
CA GLU A 63 13.69 -3.23 19.67
C GLU A 63 14.62 -2.22 18.98
N SER A 64 14.04 -1.33 18.21
CA SER A 64 14.76 -0.36 17.38
C SER A 64 13.83 0.78 16.97
N ASN A 65 14.44 1.92 16.60
CA ASN A 65 13.74 3.03 15.96
C ASN A 65 13.54 2.84 14.43
N ILE A 66 13.94 1.69 13.89
CA ILE A 66 13.72 1.30 12.50
C ILE A 66 12.71 0.15 12.47
N ALA A 67 11.70 0.28 11.62
CA ALA A 67 10.71 -0.75 11.41
C ALA A 67 10.86 -1.43 10.05
N MET A 68 10.30 -2.64 9.95
CA MET A 68 10.23 -3.39 8.70
C MET A 68 8.79 -3.73 8.37
N ALA A 69 8.36 -3.31 7.17
CA ALA A 69 7.10 -3.75 6.58
C ALA A 69 7.21 -5.22 6.13
N THR A 70 6.20 -6.00 6.47
CA THR A 70 6.11 -7.44 6.15
C THR A 70 4.72 -7.77 5.62
N ILE A 71 4.48 -9.02 5.23
CA ILE A 71 3.13 -9.48 4.87
C ILE A 71 2.10 -9.29 5.99
N LYS A 72 2.50 -9.18 7.26
CA LYS A 72 1.59 -8.87 8.38
C LYS A 72 0.96 -7.49 8.31
N ASN A 73 1.54 -6.60 7.52
CA ASN A 73 0.96 -5.29 7.24
C ASN A 73 -0.18 -5.36 6.20
N PHE A 74 -0.29 -6.46 5.47
CA PHE A 74 -1.34 -6.65 4.48
C PHE A 74 -2.51 -7.43 5.09
N SER A 75 -3.68 -6.84 5.09
CA SER A 75 -4.89 -7.51 5.54
C SER A 75 -5.56 -8.25 4.37
N ARG A 76 -6.36 -9.27 4.69
CA ARG A 76 -7.09 -10.07 3.70
C ARG A 76 -8.13 -9.25 2.92
N ASN A 77 -8.65 -8.18 3.52
CA ASN A 77 -9.60 -7.26 2.88
C ASN A 77 -8.92 -6.16 2.04
N GLY A 78 -7.61 -6.26 1.75
CA GLY A 78 -6.91 -5.36 0.86
C GLY A 78 -6.54 -4.01 1.49
N THR A 79 -6.36 -3.95 2.80
CA THR A 79 -5.92 -2.72 3.49
C THR A 79 -4.57 -2.90 4.15
N PHE A 80 -3.81 -1.79 4.27
CA PHE A 80 -2.53 -1.77 4.97
C PHE A 80 -2.72 -1.49 6.46
N ASN A 81 -2.14 -2.34 7.32
CA ASN A 81 -2.16 -2.20 8.77
C ASN A 81 -0.76 -1.88 9.31
N THR A 82 -0.61 -0.72 9.93
CA THR A 82 0.66 -0.31 10.54
C THR A 82 1.05 -1.13 11.77
N ASP A 83 0.10 -1.81 12.43
CA ASP A 83 0.39 -2.68 13.57
C ASP A 83 1.19 -3.94 13.17
N GLY A 84 1.30 -4.21 11.87
CA GLY A 84 2.10 -5.30 11.31
C GLY A 84 3.59 -5.01 11.20
N TYR A 85 4.03 -3.79 11.43
CA TYR A 85 5.45 -3.44 11.44
C TYR A 85 6.22 -4.24 12.49
N LYS A 86 7.45 -4.60 12.15
CA LYS A 86 8.38 -5.24 13.08
C LYS A 86 9.61 -4.39 13.26
N GLU A 87 10.02 -4.17 14.48
CA GLU A 87 11.27 -3.49 14.78
C GLU A 87 12.46 -4.36 14.40
N ILE A 88 13.50 -3.73 13.86
CA ILE A 88 14.66 -4.44 13.33
C ILE A 88 15.94 -3.63 13.49
N ILE A 89 17.00 -4.29 13.96
CA ILE A 89 18.37 -3.77 13.91
C ILE A 89 18.93 -4.12 12.53
N ILE A 90 19.13 -3.10 11.71
CA ILE A 90 19.60 -3.30 10.33
C ILE A 90 21.07 -3.68 10.28
N SER A 91 21.44 -4.51 9.32
CA SER A 91 22.83 -4.84 9.00
C SER A 91 23.34 -4.02 7.81
N GLU A 92 24.65 -4.08 7.56
CA GLU A 92 25.31 -3.44 6.40
C GLU A 92 24.76 -3.91 5.03
N LYS A 93 23.99 -5.00 5.02
CA LYS A 93 23.38 -5.55 3.79
C LYS A 93 22.12 -4.78 3.36
N VAL A 94 21.59 -3.92 4.21
CA VAL A 94 20.44 -3.07 3.85
C VAL A 94 20.92 -2.00 2.88
N LYS A 95 20.29 -1.98 1.70
CA LYS A 95 20.61 -1.04 0.64
C LYS A 95 19.67 0.17 0.68
N PRO A 96 20.04 1.32 0.08
CA PRO A 96 19.18 2.50 0.01
C PRO A 96 17.81 2.22 -0.63
N GLU A 97 17.74 1.28 -1.58
CA GLU A 97 16.52 0.87 -2.25
C GLU A 97 15.52 0.12 -1.35
N HIS A 98 15.99 -0.46 -0.22
CA HIS A 98 15.13 -1.14 0.75
C HIS A 98 14.37 -0.17 1.67
N TYR A 99 14.76 1.09 1.74
CA TYR A 99 14.04 2.09 2.52
C TYR A 99 12.76 2.53 1.82
N LEU A 100 11.71 2.73 2.61
CA LEU A 100 10.42 3.20 2.14
C LEU A 100 10.31 4.72 2.32
N LYS A 101 9.75 5.35 1.29
CA LYS A 101 9.36 6.77 1.29
C LYS A 101 7.84 6.89 1.22
N ASP A 102 7.31 8.04 1.60
CA ASP A 102 5.89 8.32 1.46
C ASP A 102 5.44 8.10 0.01
N PHE A 103 4.31 7.40 -0.10
CA PHE A 103 3.69 7.00 -1.36
C PHE A 103 4.50 5.98 -2.19
N ASP A 104 5.42 5.24 -1.59
CA ASP A 104 5.96 4.04 -2.22
C ASP A 104 4.89 2.94 -2.26
N ILE A 105 4.93 2.12 -3.31
CA ILE A 105 3.98 1.05 -3.55
C ILE A 105 4.63 -0.28 -3.21
N LEU A 106 3.99 -1.06 -2.36
CA LEU A 106 4.37 -2.42 -2.05
C LEU A 106 3.32 -3.40 -2.58
N VAL A 107 3.79 -4.53 -3.09
CA VAL A 107 2.97 -5.68 -3.49
C VAL A 107 3.35 -6.88 -2.64
N ALA A 108 2.38 -7.55 -2.04
CA ALA A 108 2.62 -8.78 -1.30
C ALA A 108 3.01 -9.92 -2.23
N HIS A 109 4.17 -10.53 -1.96
CA HIS A 109 4.79 -11.54 -2.81
C HIS A 109 4.70 -12.96 -2.22
N THR A 110 4.40 -13.08 -0.93
CA THR A 110 4.25 -14.36 -0.23
C THR A 110 2.95 -14.41 0.56
N ASP A 111 2.45 -15.62 0.82
CA ASP A 111 1.36 -15.88 1.75
C ASP A 111 1.63 -17.18 2.52
N LEU A 112 1.26 -17.18 3.80
CA LEU A 112 1.32 -18.35 4.67
C LEU A 112 0.00 -19.14 4.65
N THR A 113 -1.03 -18.63 4.00
CA THR A 113 -2.34 -19.29 3.87
C THR A 113 -2.50 -19.93 2.51
N GLN A 114 -3.13 -21.09 2.46
CA GLN A 114 -3.35 -21.84 1.22
C GLN A 114 -4.31 -21.12 0.24
N ASN A 115 -5.08 -20.18 0.74
CA ASN A 115 -6.02 -19.41 -0.08
C ASN A 115 -5.34 -18.27 -0.88
N ALA A 116 -4.04 -18.00 -0.64
CA ALA A 116 -3.31 -16.88 -1.26
C ALA A 116 -4.03 -15.52 -1.10
N ASP A 117 -4.67 -15.30 0.06
CA ASP A 117 -5.53 -14.12 0.28
C ASP A 117 -4.77 -12.80 0.15
N ILE A 118 -3.47 -12.80 0.49
CA ILE A 118 -2.62 -11.60 0.53
C ILE A 118 -1.83 -11.41 -0.76
N ILE A 119 -1.40 -12.49 -1.42
CA ILE A 119 -0.56 -12.42 -2.64
C ILE A 119 -1.19 -11.52 -3.69
N GLY A 120 -0.42 -10.59 -4.24
CA GLY A 120 -0.86 -9.63 -5.24
C GLY A 120 -1.67 -8.46 -4.68
N ASN A 121 -1.89 -8.37 -3.36
CA ASN A 121 -2.43 -7.15 -2.77
C ASN A 121 -1.38 -6.05 -2.90
N ALA A 122 -1.79 -4.89 -3.42
CA ALA A 122 -0.93 -3.73 -3.62
C ALA A 122 -1.35 -2.60 -2.68
N GLU A 123 -0.38 -2.00 -1.97
CA GLU A 123 -0.63 -0.93 -1.02
C GLU A 123 0.35 0.23 -1.20
N MET A 124 -0.15 1.44 -1.00
CA MET A 124 0.66 2.65 -0.99
C MET A 124 0.98 3.04 0.46
N ILE A 125 2.25 3.25 0.75
CA ILE A 125 2.75 3.53 2.10
C ILE A 125 2.78 5.04 2.32
N PHE A 126 2.23 5.53 3.42
CA PHE A 126 2.20 6.96 3.74
C PHE A 126 2.26 7.27 5.25
N ASN A 127 2.44 6.28 6.09
CA ASN A 127 2.57 6.48 7.53
C ASN A 127 3.72 5.65 8.11
N LYS A 128 4.72 6.35 8.63
CA LYS A 128 5.89 5.75 9.27
C LYS A 128 5.72 5.55 10.78
N LEU A 129 4.60 6.00 11.36
CA LEU A 129 4.45 6.11 12.79
C LEU A 129 5.61 6.93 13.41
N ASN A 130 6.09 6.52 14.59
CA ASN A 130 7.22 7.16 15.28
C ASN A 130 8.60 6.62 14.87
N TYR A 131 8.66 5.75 13.84
CA TYR A 131 9.92 5.18 13.38
C TYR A 131 10.74 6.20 12.57
N GLN A 132 12.04 6.20 12.79
CA GLN A 132 12.96 7.02 12.02
C GLN A 132 12.93 6.63 10.54
N ASP A 133 13.02 5.33 10.27
CA ASP A 133 12.97 4.75 8.94
C ASP A 133 12.16 3.47 8.90
N ILE A 134 11.64 3.16 7.72
CA ILE A 134 10.99 1.88 7.44
C ILE A 134 11.68 1.24 6.25
N ILE A 135 12.05 -0.02 6.41
CA ILE A 135 12.47 -0.91 5.32
C ILE A 135 11.35 -1.91 5.01
N PHE A 136 11.49 -2.75 3.99
CA PHE A 136 10.53 -3.82 3.70
C PHE A 136 11.22 -5.16 3.49
N SER A 137 10.54 -6.23 3.91
CA SER A 137 11.02 -7.59 3.87
C SER A 137 10.97 -8.18 2.46
N MET A 138 11.74 -9.24 2.22
CA MET A 138 11.76 -10.00 0.97
C MET A 138 10.41 -10.62 0.60
N ASP A 139 9.45 -10.65 1.52
CA ASP A 139 8.08 -11.09 1.27
C ASP A 139 7.25 -10.08 0.49
N LEU A 140 7.80 -8.91 0.26
CA LEU A 140 7.18 -7.78 -0.45
C LEU A 140 8.07 -7.35 -1.63
N VAL A 141 7.42 -6.78 -2.64
CA VAL A 141 8.10 -6.15 -3.78
C VAL A 141 7.68 -4.68 -3.84
N LYS A 142 8.66 -3.79 -3.91
CA LYS A 142 8.41 -2.37 -4.15
C LYS A 142 8.31 -2.12 -5.66
N VAL A 143 7.22 -1.45 -6.06
CA VAL A 143 6.96 -1.07 -7.46
C VAL A 143 7.21 0.43 -7.60
N ILE A 144 8.14 0.78 -8.48
CA ILE A 144 8.51 2.16 -8.74
C ILE A 144 8.30 2.53 -10.22
N PRO A 145 7.88 3.78 -10.52
CA PRO A 145 7.80 4.25 -11.89
C PRO A 145 9.14 4.11 -12.62
N LYS A 146 9.13 3.67 -13.87
CA LYS A 146 10.33 3.51 -14.70
C LYS A 146 10.91 4.84 -15.13
N ASN A 147 10.08 5.85 -15.25
CA ASN A 147 10.47 7.22 -15.59
C ASN A 147 9.49 8.25 -14.97
N LYS A 148 9.83 9.54 -15.11
CA LYS A 148 9.06 10.65 -14.50
C LYS A 148 7.67 10.87 -15.10
N ASN A 149 7.41 10.33 -16.28
CA ASN A 149 6.10 10.49 -16.96
C ASN A 149 5.06 9.51 -16.40
N ILE A 150 5.51 8.49 -15.67
CA ILE A 150 4.63 7.52 -15.03
C ILE A 150 4.37 7.94 -13.59
N SER A 151 3.12 8.28 -13.29
CA SER A 151 2.72 8.62 -11.93
C SER A 151 2.62 7.36 -11.04
N LYS A 152 3.14 7.43 -9.81
CA LYS A 152 2.90 6.37 -8.80
C LYS A 152 1.41 6.24 -8.45
N PHE A 153 0.61 7.30 -8.56
CA PHE A 153 -0.84 7.24 -8.34
C PHE A 153 -1.57 6.51 -9.47
N LEU A 154 -1.06 6.56 -10.69
CA LEU A 154 -1.54 5.70 -11.77
C LEU A 154 -1.15 4.24 -11.49
N LEU A 155 0.10 3.96 -11.12
CA LEU A 155 0.56 2.60 -10.85
C LEU A 155 -0.27 1.93 -9.75
N ILE A 156 -0.51 2.60 -8.62
CA ILE A 156 -1.31 1.98 -7.54
C ILE A 156 -2.73 1.67 -8.01
N LEU A 157 -3.35 2.51 -8.83
CA LEU A 157 -4.68 2.25 -9.39
C LEU A 157 -4.66 1.01 -10.29
N LEU A 158 -3.62 0.85 -11.13
CA LEU A 158 -3.45 -0.29 -12.02
C LEU A 158 -3.14 -1.61 -11.27
N LEU A 159 -2.62 -1.53 -10.05
CA LEU A 159 -2.28 -2.69 -9.22
C LEU A 159 -3.35 -3.04 -8.19
N LYS A 160 -4.16 -2.07 -7.78
CA LYS A 160 -5.17 -2.24 -6.73
C LYS A 160 -6.54 -2.54 -7.31
N ASN A 161 -6.63 -3.59 -8.13
CA ASN A 161 -7.87 -4.03 -8.76
C ASN A 161 -7.94 -5.56 -8.90
N ALA A 162 -9.14 -6.08 -9.13
CA ALA A 162 -9.39 -7.51 -9.22
C ALA A 162 -8.65 -8.19 -10.39
N ASN A 163 -8.46 -7.51 -11.51
CA ASN A 163 -7.78 -8.08 -12.67
C ASN A 163 -6.31 -8.36 -12.36
N PHE A 164 -5.62 -7.43 -11.70
CA PHE A 164 -4.24 -7.62 -11.25
C PHE A 164 -4.14 -8.74 -10.20
N LYS A 165 -5.05 -8.74 -9.22
CA LYS A 165 -5.11 -9.79 -8.20
C LYS A 165 -5.27 -11.17 -8.83
N ASN A 166 -6.23 -11.35 -9.72
CA ASN A 166 -6.49 -12.61 -10.42
C ASN A 166 -5.31 -13.03 -11.30
N HIS A 167 -4.67 -12.09 -11.97
CA HIS A 167 -3.46 -12.36 -12.72
C HIS A 167 -2.33 -12.87 -11.80
N CYS A 168 -2.09 -12.23 -10.65
CA CYS A 168 -1.11 -12.71 -9.68
C CYS A 168 -1.42 -14.13 -9.19
N LEU A 169 -2.67 -14.43 -8.90
CA LEU A 169 -3.08 -15.76 -8.45
C LEU A 169 -2.74 -16.87 -9.44
N SER A 170 -2.74 -16.59 -10.76
CA SER A 170 -2.35 -17.58 -11.78
C SER A 170 -0.84 -17.86 -11.83
N TYR A 171 -0.02 -17.08 -11.11
CA TYR A 171 1.44 -17.22 -11.03
C TYR A 171 1.93 -17.65 -9.65
N VAL A 172 1.04 -18.15 -8.80
CA VAL A 172 1.37 -18.62 -7.44
C VAL A 172 1.96 -20.01 -7.51
N ASN A 173 3.04 -20.21 -6.76
CA ASN A 173 3.73 -21.51 -6.59
C ASN A 173 3.99 -21.76 -5.11
N GLY A 174 4.16 -23.02 -4.75
CA GLY A 174 4.47 -23.46 -3.38
C GLY A 174 3.36 -24.30 -2.77
N THR A 175 3.69 -25.02 -1.71
CA THR A 175 2.76 -25.92 -1.01
C THR A 175 2.51 -25.52 0.44
N THR A 176 3.52 -25.05 1.15
CA THR A 176 3.40 -24.62 2.56
C THR A 176 3.43 -23.11 2.69
N VAL A 177 4.36 -22.47 2.01
CA VAL A 177 4.44 -21.03 1.83
C VAL A 177 4.22 -20.76 0.35
N LEU A 178 3.21 -19.97 0.05
CA LEU A 178 2.91 -19.59 -1.33
C LEU A 178 3.77 -18.41 -1.74
N HIS A 179 4.32 -18.49 -2.93
CA HIS A 179 5.16 -17.45 -3.51
C HIS A 179 4.65 -17.01 -4.88
N LEU A 180 4.64 -15.72 -5.11
CA LEU A 180 4.36 -15.15 -6.41
C LEU A 180 5.60 -15.27 -7.31
N SER A 181 5.44 -15.79 -8.52
CA SER A 181 6.52 -15.77 -9.51
C SER A 181 6.87 -14.33 -9.89
N LYS A 182 8.16 -14.03 -10.04
CA LYS A 182 8.63 -12.71 -10.51
C LYS A 182 8.05 -12.33 -11.87
N LYS A 183 7.70 -13.31 -12.70
CA LYS A 183 7.06 -13.09 -14.00
C LYS A 183 5.68 -12.45 -13.88
N ALA A 184 4.96 -12.69 -12.79
CA ALA A 184 3.61 -12.14 -12.61
C ALA A 184 3.58 -10.61 -12.76
N LEU A 185 4.51 -9.91 -12.10
CA LEU A 185 4.59 -8.46 -12.22
C LEU A 185 5.09 -8.01 -13.60
N GLN A 186 6.02 -8.76 -14.19
CA GLN A 186 6.62 -8.41 -15.47
C GLN A 186 5.64 -8.58 -16.64
N GLU A 187 4.85 -9.64 -16.62
CA GLU A 187 3.98 -10.07 -17.72
C GLU A 187 2.54 -9.52 -17.60
N TYR A 188 2.22 -8.82 -16.49
CA TYR A 188 0.92 -8.19 -16.36
C TYR A 188 0.73 -7.13 -17.42
N LYS A 189 -0.35 -7.25 -18.19
CA LYS A 189 -0.70 -6.31 -19.26
C LYS A 189 -1.68 -5.28 -18.76
N VAL A 190 -1.33 -4.03 -18.94
CA VAL A 190 -2.18 -2.87 -18.67
C VAL A 190 -2.61 -2.24 -19.98
N PHE A 191 -3.82 -1.67 -20.01
CA PHE A 191 -4.37 -1.01 -21.18
C PHE A 191 -4.32 0.49 -20.96
N LEU A 192 -3.48 1.22 -21.70
CA LEU A 192 -3.21 2.64 -21.48
C LEU A 192 -3.22 3.42 -22.79
N PRO A 193 -3.54 4.75 -22.73
CA PRO A 193 -3.39 5.62 -23.88
C PRO A 193 -1.92 5.85 -24.21
N LYS A 194 -1.57 5.99 -25.49
CA LYS A 194 -0.22 6.38 -25.94
C LYS A 194 0.22 7.71 -25.35
N ASN A 195 -0.69 8.69 -25.27
CA ASN A 195 -0.46 9.93 -24.53
C ASN A 195 -1.06 9.83 -23.13
N LEU A 196 -0.21 9.68 -22.12
CA LEU A 196 -0.62 9.55 -20.71
C LEU A 196 -1.21 10.83 -20.11
N GLU A 197 -1.01 12.01 -20.73
CA GLU A 197 -1.57 13.27 -20.24
C GLU A 197 -3.11 13.25 -20.18
N VAL A 198 -3.74 12.44 -21.03
CA VAL A 198 -5.19 12.20 -20.99
C VAL A 198 -5.66 11.71 -19.63
N LEU A 199 -4.78 11.03 -18.87
CA LEU A 199 -5.06 10.51 -17.53
C LEU A 199 -4.80 11.50 -16.40
N ASN A 200 -4.27 12.71 -16.68
CA ASN A 200 -3.94 13.69 -15.64
C ASN A 200 -5.12 14.01 -14.71
N PRO A 201 -6.36 14.22 -15.18
CA PRO A 201 -7.48 14.47 -14.26
C PRO A 201 -7.74 13.31 -13.29
N LEU A 202 -7.58 12.08 -13.74
CA LEU A 202 -7.68 10.88 -12.90
C LEU A 202 -6.54 10.82 -11.90
N ILE A 203 -5.30 11.02 -12.36
CA ILE A 203 -4.08 10.99 -11.53
C ILE A 203 -4.17 12.05 -10.43
N ASP A 204 -4.61 13.26 -10.74
CA ASP A 204 -4.79 14.35 -9.79
C ASP A 204 -5.85 14.00 -8.73
N LEU A 205 -6.96 13.40 -9.15
CA LEU A 205 -8.01 12.96 -8.22
C LEU A 205 -7.47 11.90 -7.25
N ILE A 206 -6.79 10.87 -7.76
CA ILE A 206 -6.20 9.81 -6.93
C ILE A 206 -5.13 10.38 -5.99
N SER A 207 -4.29 11.28 -6.49
CA SER A 207 -3.28 11.96 -5.68
C SER A 207 -3.90 12.72 -4.50
N LYS A 208 -4.99 13.46 -4.75
CA LYS A 208 -5.73 14.17 -3.70
C LYS A 208 -6.34 13.21 -2.67
N ILE A 209 -6.92 12.11 -3.13
CA ILE A 209 -7.47 11.06 -2.25
C ILE A 209 -6.38 10.52 -1.33
N TYR A 210 -5.24 10.08 -1.85
CA TYR A 210 -4.15 9.52 -1.04
C TYR A 210 -3.49 10.55 -0.11
N LYS A 211 -3.31 11.80 -0.56
CA LYS A 211 -2.77 12.88 0.28
C LYS A 211 -3.70 13.19 1.46
N ASN A 212 -5.00 13.30 1.21
CA ASN A 212 -5.99 13.49 2.27
C ASN A 212 -5.99 12.31 3.26
N PHE A 213 -5.88 11.09 2.73
CA PHE A 213 -5.83 9.90 3.57
C PHE A 213 -4.57 9.89 4.45
N SER A 214 -3.43 10.29 3.90
CA SER A 214 -2.18 10.43 4.66
C SER A 214 -2.32 11.46 5.81
N ILE A 215 -2.93 12.60 5.56
CA ILE A 215 -3.18 13.63 6.59
C ILE A 215 -4.07 13.06 7.70
N LEU A 216 -5.22 12.48 7.32
CA LEU A 216 -6.16 11.90 8.27
C LEU A 216 -5.56 10.74 9.07
N SER A 217 -4.68 9.94 8.47
CA SER A 217 -3.98 8.86 9.17
C SER A 217 -3.05 9.40 10.26
N LYS A 218 -2.28 10.45 9.96
CA LYS A 218 -1.39 11.12 10.91
C LYS A 218 -2.16 11.80 12.04
N GLU A 219 -3.31 12.42 11.75
CA GLU A 219 -4.19 13.00 12.77
C GLU A 219 -4.76 11.93 13.71
N ASN A 220 -5.25 10.82 13.14
CA ASN A 220 -5.78 9.70 13.92
C ASN A 220 -4.71 9.08 14.84
N GLU A 221 -3.46 9.01 14.40
CA GLU A 221 -2.35 8.55 15.22
C GLU A 221 -2.10 9.51 16.41
N LYS A 222 -2.04 10.81 16.14
CA LYS A 222 -1.92 11.83 17.21
C LYS A 222 -3.04 11.70 18.24
N LEU A 223 -4.27 11.56 17.78
CA LEU A 223 -5.44 11.40 18.67
C LEU A 223 -5.39 10.09 19.46
N ALA A 224 -4.90 8.99 18.85
CA ALA A 224 -4.72 7.72 19.54
C ALA A 224 -3.65 7.83 20.65
N ASN A 225 -2.52 8.45 20.34
CA ASN A 225 -1.44 8.69 21.29
C ASN A 225 -1.91 9.60 22.45
N LEU A 226 -2.62 10.67 22.13
CA LEU A 226 -3.19 11.58 23.15
C LEU A 226 -4.19 10.84 24.06
N LYS A 227 -5.09 10.05 23.49
CA LYS A 227 -6.01 9.21 24.25
C LYS A 227 -5.27 8.26 25.18
N ASN A 228 -4.26 7.54 24.67
CA ASN A 228 -3.49 6.58 25.46
C ASN A 228 -2.69 7.26 26.58
N TYR A 229 -2.26 8.50 26.38
CA TYR A 229 -1.60 9.31 27.39
C TYR A 229 -2.57 9.82 28.46
N LEU A 230 -3.75 10.30 28.06
CA LEU A 230 -4.72 10.92 28.98
C LEU A 230 -5.54 9.90 29.76
N LEU A 231 -5.89 8.77 29.13
CA LEU A 231 -6.79 7.79 29.77
C LEU A 231 -6.29 7.26 31.12
N PRO A 232 -5.01 6.83 31.27
CA PRO A 232 -4.49 6.42 32.56
C PRO A 232 -4.53 7.56 33.61
N LYS A 233 -4.21 8.78 33.22
CA LYS A 233 -4.19 9.95 34.12
C LYS A 233 -5.58 10.33 34.60
N LEU A 234 -6.58 10.21 33.74
CA LEU A 234 -7.99 10.38 34.13
C LEU A 234 -8.45 9.27 35.09
N MET A 235 -8.05 8.01 34.83
CA MET A 235 -8.44 6.88 35.69
C MET A 235 -7.77 6.91 37.06
N ASN A 236 -6.56 7.46 37.15
CA ASN A 236 -5.81 7.59 38.42
C ASN A 236 -6.14 8.88 39.16
N GLY A 237 -7.03 9.72 38.64
CA GLY A 237 -7.40 10.99 39.28
C GLY A 237 -6.33 12.08 39.22
N GLU A 238 -5.28 11.89 38.38
CA GLU A 238 -4.23 12.90 38.17
C GLU A 238 -4.76 14.12 37.41
N ILE A 239 -5.81 13.94 36.60
CA ILE A 239 -6.52 14.99 35.88
C ILE A 239 -7.95 15.07 36.45
N ASP A 240 -8.27 16.21 37.05
CA ASP A 240 -9.61 16.51 37.54
C ASP A 240 -10.48 17.03 36.38
N VAL A 241 -11.48 16.23 36.01
CA VAL A 241 -12.36 16.54 34.84
C VAL A 241 -13.25 17.77 35.14
N GLU A 242 -13.55 18.05 36.42
CA GLU A 242 -14.38 19.20 36.81
C GLU A 242 -13.65 20.54 36.61
N LYS A 243 -12.32 20.51 36.47
CA LYS A 243 -11.47 21.70 36.26
C LYS A 243 -11.07 21.91 34.80
N VAL A 244 -11.55 21.10 33.87
CA VAL A 244 -11.29 21.25 32.44
C VAL A 244 -12.36 22.19 31.87
N GLU A 245 -11.99 23.43 31.59
CA GLU A 245 -12.81 24.34 30.76
C GLU A 245 -12.84 23.81 29.32
N LEU A 246 -14.06 23.63 28.78
CA LEU A 246 -14.32 23.18 27.41
C LEU A 246 -14.39 24.37 26.45
#